data_f5f9ab05497664b9902b27d68beca6b6
#
_entry.id   f5f9ab05497664b9902b27d68beca6b6
#
_cell.length_a   1.000
_cell.length_b   1.000
_cell.length_c   1.000
_cell.angle_alpha   90.00
_cell.angle_beta   90.00
_cell.angle_gamma   90.00
#
_symmetry.space_group_name_H-M   'P 1'
#
loop_
_entity.id
_entity.type
_entity.pdbx_description
1 polymer ?
#
loop_
_entity_poly.entity_id
_entity_poly.type
_entity_poly.pdbx_seq_one_letter_code
_entity_poly.pdbx_strand_id
1 'polypeptide(L)'
;MTSYNDNLHQNSKAYAFEYARSLRRMQTKAEEILWEALRNSQVCNLKFRRQHPFDNYILDFYNHKMKLAVEVDGEVHNDPEVVAYDKARTISLNENGITVLRFTNAEVESNLKMVLEKIERWFHENDLAEYEPWPEEIESNSDKMNKNINESAESKAPLSLRRGVGGEVNNRLTILFSEKKSGVLNIYCTAGFPQLNSTIEVIEALQNSGTDIIELGIPYSDPIADGPVIQQSNMQALENGMTIKMLFDQLHDLRKSPSTGGVGEAIPIILMGYMNPVLQFGIERFCAAAAAVGVDGIILPDLPMYEFETQYQQYFVKNNLKFIFLITPETSEERIRQIDKISSGFIYAVSSSSTTGNAKTIGNQDDYFKKLAGMNLNNPVLVGFGIKDKNTFDAACKYTNGAIIGSAYIKALHDTTDINRTTKDFINRIKG
;
A
#
# COMPACT_ATOMS: atom_id res chain seq x y z
N MET A 1 -14.54 -26.02 4.56
CA MET A 1 -14.32 -24.63 5.03
C MET A 1 -13.90 -23.84 3.82
N THR A 2 -14.79 -23.05 3.25
CA THR A 2 -14.50 -22.12 2.17
C THR A 2 -13.64 -20.98 2.72
N SER A 3 -12.56 -20.62 2.04
CA SER A 3 -11.64 -19.58 2.54
C SER A 3 -12.34 -18.23 2.58
N TYR A 4 -11.96 -17.34 3.50
CA TYR A 4 -12.51 -15.98 3.66
C TYR A 4 -12.48 -15.14 2.36
N ASN A 5 -11.63 -15.50 1.40
CA ASN A 5 -11.46 -14.79 0.13
C ASN A 5 -12.23 -15.42 -1.04
N ASP A 6 -12.90 -16.55 -0.83
CA ASP A 6 -13.69 -17.15 -1.90
C ASP A 6 -14.82 -16.20 -2.28
N ASN A 7 -14.78 -15.69 -3.51
CA ASN A 7 -15.79 -14.84 -4.15
C ASN A 7 -15.88 -13.37 -3.69
N LEU A 8 -14.80 -12.76 -3.14
CA LEU A 8 -14.83 -11.35 -2.72
C LEU A 8 -15.32 -10.39 -3.81
N HIS A 9 -14.89 -10.59 -5.05
CA HIS A 9 -15.26 -9.78 -6.21
C HIS A 9 -16.03 -10.55 -7.29
N GLN A 10 -16.31 -11.80 -7.06
CA GLN A 10 -17.02 -12.75 -7.93
C GLN A 10 -17.10 -12.29 -9.40
N ASN A 11 -16.27 -12.79 -10.28
CA ASN A 11 -16.28 -12.53 -11.73
C ASN A 11 -16.26 -11.05 -12.17
N SER A 12 -16.00 -10.09 -11.27
CA SER A 12 -15.97 -8.66 -11.61
C SER A 12 -14.90 -8.37 -12.67
N LYS A 13 -15.30 -7.70 -13.74
CA LYS A 13 -14.42 -7.36 -14.86
C LYS A 13 -13.57 -6.12 -14.55
N ALA A 14 -12.42 -6.00 -15.20
CA ALA A 14 -11.49 -4.89 -14.98
C ALA A 14 -12.14 -3.50 -15.06
N TYR A 15 -13.08 -3.28 -15.99
CA TYR A 15 -13.78 -2.01 -16.11
C TYR A 15 -14.63 -1.65 -14.88
N ALA A 16 -15.15 -2.65 -14.15
CA ALA A 16 -15.95 -2.40 -12.94
C ALA A 16 -15.11 -1.77 -11.83
N PHE A 17 -13.83 -2.13 -11.74
CA PHE A 17 -12.90 -1.52 -10.80
C PHE A 17 -12.53 -0.08 -11.17
N GLU A 18 -12.40 0.22 -12.46
CA GLU A 18 -12.18 1.60 -12.94
C GLU A 18 -13.41 2.47 -12.67
N TYR A 19 -14.60 1.94 -12.94
CA TYR A 19 -15.84 2.65 -12.69
C TYR A 19 -16.09 2.86 -11.18
N ALA A 20 -15.90 1.84 -10.36
CA ALA A 20 -15.96 1.97 -8.90
C ALA A 20 -15.00 3.05 -8.37
N ARG A 21 -13.86 3.21 -9.02
CA ARG A 21 -12.86 4.23 -8.67
C ARG A 21 -13.33 5.64 -9.02
N SER A 22 -14.01 5.81 -10.15
CA SER A 22 -14.61 7.10 -10.52
C SER A 22 -15.76 7.47 -9.56
N LEU A 23 -16.59 6.50 -9.18
CA LEU A 23 -17.69 6.70 -8.23
C LEU A 23 -17.18 7.14 -6.84
N ARG A 24 -16.07 6.59 -6.35
CA ARG A 24 -15.47 7.03 -5.08
C ARG A 24 -15.02 8.49 -5.08
N ARG A 25 -14.78 9.09 -6.25
CA ARG A 25 -14.44 10.52 -6.41
C ARG A 25 -15.65 11.42 -6.56
N MET A 26 -16.79 10.84 -6.94
CA MET A 26 -18.04 11.53 -7.23
C MET A 26 -19.14 11.16 -6.24
N GLN A 27 -18.77 10.85 -5.00
CA GLN A 27 -19.72 10.46 -3.95
C GLN A 27 -20.77 11.55 -3.75
N THR A 28 -22.01 11.12 -3.47
CA THR A 28 -23.06 12.00 -3.00
C THR A 28 -22.77 12.43 -1.56
N LYS A 29 -23.41 13.52 -1.12
CA LYS A 29 -23.29 13.97 0.29
C LYS A 29 -23.77 12.90 1.28
N ALA A 30 -24.83 12.18 0.94
CA ALA A 30 -25.33 11.09 1.79
C ALA A 30 -24.34 9.92 1.88
N GLU A 31 -23.75 9.50 0.75
CA GLU A 31 -22.70 8.48 0.75
C GLU A 31 -21.49 8.91 1.59
N GLU A 32 -21.06 10.18 1.52
CA GLU A 32 -19.97 10.72 2.31
C GLU A 32 -20.27 10.64 3.82
N ILE A 33 -21.46 11.09 4.23
CA ILE A 33 -21.91 11.03 5.62
C ILE A 33 -21.94 9.60 6.15
N LEU A 34 -22.54 8.67 5.37
CA LEU A 34 -22.63 7.28 5.78
C LEU A 34 -21.25 6.61 5.80
N TRP A 35 -20.37 6.93 4.84
CA TRP A 35 -18.99 6.42 4.83
C TRP A 35 -18.20 6.83 6.06
N GLU A 36 -18.30 8.08 6.49
CA GLU A 36 -17.62 8.54 7.70
C GLU A 36 -18.06 7.77 8.97
N ALA A 37 -19.29 7.27 8.99
CA ALA A 37 -19.79 6.45 10.09
C ALA A 37 -19.44 4.95 9.96
N LEU A 38 -19.32 4.42 8.72
CA LEU A 38 -19.02 3.00 8.48
C LEU A 38 -17.52 2.68 8.40
N ARG A 39 -16.69 3.67 8.04
CA ARG A 39 -15.23 3.48 7.93
C ARG A 39 -14.61 3.13 9.28
N ASN A 40 -13.42 2.52 9.24
CA ASN A 40 -12.66 2.15 10.45
C ASN A 40 -13.39 1.20 11.41
N SER A 41 -14.31 0.40 10.87
CA SER A 41 -15.06 -0.60 11.66
C SER A 41 -15.85 -0.03 12.86
N GLN A 42 -16.34 1.22 12.75
CA GLN A 42 -17.03 1.92 13.85
C GLN A 42 -18.39 1.29 14.18
N VAL A 43 -19.03 0.60 13.25
CA VAL A 43 -20.32 -0.07 13.44
C VAL A 43 -20.10 -1.56 13.61
N CYS A 44 -20.44 -2.11 14.78
CA CYS A 44 -20.33 -3.54 15.13
C CYS A 44 -18.96 -4.18 14.80
N ASN A 45 -17.89 -3.41 14.82
CA ASN A 45 -16.55 -3.85 14.38
C ASN A 45 -16.53 -4.45 12.95
N LEU A 46 -17.46 -4.03 12.09
CA LEU A 46 -17.60 -4.49 10.71
C LEU A 46 -16.75 -3.68 9.74
N LYS A 47 -15.93 -4.35 8.95
CA LYS A 47 -15.14 -3.72 7.90
C LYS A 47 -15.97 -3.56 6.63
N PHE A 48 -16.45 -2.34 6.36
CA PHE A 48 -17.09 -2.00 5.10
C PHE A 48 -16.07 -1.55 4.05
N ARG A 49 -16.39 -1.81 2.79
CA ARG A 49 -15.69 -1.31 1.60
C ARG A 49 -16.66 -0.48 0.80
N ARG A 50 -16.27 0.73 0.41
CA ARG A 50 -17.11 1.60 -0.42
C ARG A 50 -16.92 1.33 -1.90
N GLN A 51 -17.99 1.48 -2.68
CA GLN A 51 -18.02 1.28 -4.13
C GLN A 51 -17.30 -0.01 -4.52
N HIS A 52 -17.85 -1.13 -4.01
CA HIS A 52 -17.24 -2.45 -4.12
C HIS A 52 -17.73 -3.19 -5.38
N PRO A 53 -16.85 -3.52 -6.35
CA PRO A 53 -17.22 -4.35 -7.48
C PRO A 53 -17.56 -5.77 -7.05
N PHE A 54 -18.72 -6.24 -7.50
CA PHE A 54 -19.17 -7.61 -7.28
C PHE A 54 -19.93 -8.09 -8.54
N ASP A 55 -19.40 -9.09 -9.23
CA ASP A 55 -19.90 -9.56 -10.54
C ASP A 55 -20.04 -8.39 -11.54
N ASN A 56 -21.23 -8.12 -12.02
CA ASN A 56 -21.53 -7.01 -12.94
C ASN A 56 -22.00 -5.73 -12.21
N TYR A 57 -21.98 -5.70 -10.88
CA TYR A 57 -22.51 -4.61 -10.05
C TYR A 57 -21.42 -3.90 -9.28
N ILE A 58 -21.71 -2.70 -8.81
CA ILE A 58 -20.93 -1.98 -7.81
C ILE A 58 -21.83 -1.75 -6.61
N LEU A 59 -21.38 -2.17 -5.43
CA LEU A 59 -22.10 -2.02 -4.16
C LEU A 59 -21.56 -0.78 -3.44
N ASP A 60 -22.44 0.13 -2.99
CA ASP A 60 -22.00 1.38 -2.38
C ASP A 60 -21.14 1.12 -1.14
N PHE A 61 -21.62 0.27 -0.22
CA PHE A 61 -20.85 -0.20 0.93
C PHE A 61 -21.05 -1.70 1.11
N TYR A 62 -19.97 -2.45 1.17
CA TYR A 62 -20.02 -3.90 1.26
C TYR A 62 -19.18 -4.43 2.42
N ASN A 63 -19.79 -5.27 3.24
CA ASN A 63 -19.11 -6.08 4.24
C ASN A 63 -19.07 -7.54 3.77
N HIS A 64 -17.88 -8.04 3.47
CA HIS A 64 -17.69 -9.39 2.94
C HIS A 64 -17.96 -10.48 3.95
N LYS A 65 -17.57 -10.27 5.21
CA LYS A 65 -17.73 -11.28 6.29
C LYS A 65 -19.19 -11.62 6.51
N MET A 66 -20.04 -10.60 6.58
CA MET A 66 -21.48 -10.74 6.80
C MET A 66 -22.26 -10.86 5.50
N LYS A 67 -21.58 -10.74 4.35
CA LYS A 67 -22.21 -10.63 3.03
C LYS A 67 -23.34 -9.60 3.03
N LEU A 68 -23.06 -8.42 3.61
CA LEU A 68 -23.99 -7.31 3.72
C LEU A 68 -23.59 -6.19 2.77
N ALA A 69 -24.49 -5.81 1.89
CA ALA A 69 -24.41 -4.58 1.10
C ALA A 69 -25.33 -3.52 1.72
N VAL A 70 -24.84 -2.29 1.83
CA VAL A 70 -25.63 -1.11 2.20
C VAL A 70 -25.58 -0.17 1.01
N GLU A 71 -26.75 0.22 0.49
CA GLU A 71 -26.91 1.07 -0.69
C GLU A 71 -27.65 2.35 -0.31
N VAL A 72 -27.23 3.46 -0.92
CA VAL A 72 -27.82 4.78 -0.70
C VAL A 72 -28.46 5.26 -1.99
N ASP A 73 -29.79 5.14 -2.05
CA ASP A 73 -30.56 5.46 -3.24
C ASP A 73 -30.92 6.96 -3.28
N GLY A 74 -30.82 7.55 -4.48
CA GLY A 74 -31.35 8.86 -4.78
C GLY A 74 -32.89 8.91 -4.69
N GLU A 75 -33.51 10.01 -5.12
CA GLU A 75 -34.97 10.07 -5.27
C GLU A 75 -35.46 9.03 -6.29
N VAL A 76 -36.43 8.21 -5.85
CA VAL A 76 -36.95 7.08 -6.61
C VAL A 76 -37.61 7.61 -7.90
N HIS A 77 -36.97 7.43 -9.02
CA HIS A 77 -37.63 7.55 -10.31
C HIS A 77 -38.51 6.29 -10.52
N ASN A 78 -39.83 6.48 -10.59
CA ASN A 78 -40.82 5.41 -10.83
C ASN A 78 -40.79 4.91 -12.29
N ASP A 79 -39.65 4.78 -12.91
CA ASP A 79 -39.49 4.19 -14.23
C ASP A 79 -39.59 2.66 -14.12
N PRO A 80 -40.57 2.02 -14.78
CA PRO A 80 -40.77 0.57 -14.70
C PRO A 80 -39.57 -0.26 -15.13
N GLU A 81 -38.74 0.24 -16.07
CA GLU A 81 -37.54 -0.46 -16.53
C GLU A 81 -36.42 -0.42 -15.44
N VAL A 82 -36.28 0.71 -14.76
CA VAL A 82 -35.35 0.87 -13.64
C VAL A 82 -35.76 -0.03 -12.47
N VAL A 83 -37.03 -0.07 -12.14
CA VAL A 83 -37.58 -0.94 -11.08
C VAL A 83 -37.37 -2.43 -11.41
N ALA A 84 -37.52 -2.83 -12.67
CA ALA A 84 -37.28 -4.20 -13.10
C ALA A 84 -35.79 -4.58 -13.01
N TYR A 85 -34.89 -3.66 -13.40
CA TYR A 85 -33.45 -3.85 -13.29
C TYR A 85 -32.99 -3.98 -11.81
N ASP A 86 -33.48 -3.11 -10.93
CA ASP A 86 -33.15 -3.13 -9.50
C ASP A 86 -33.65 -4.40 -8.82
N LYS A 87 -34.80 -4.92 -9.22
CA LYS A 87 -35.29 -6.24 -8.75
C LYS A 87 -34.38 -7.37 -9.22
N ALA A 88 -34.00 -7.38 -10.50
CA ALA A 88 -33.09 -8.41 -11.05
C ALA A 88 -31.73 -8.37 -10.36
N ARG A 89 -31.18 -7.16 -10.12
CA ARG A 89 -29.96 -6.94 -9.35
C ARG A 89 -30.05 -7.52 -7.93
N THR A 90 -31.15 -7.21 -7.23
CA THR A 90 -31.37 -7.70 -5.86
C THR A 90 -31.48 -9.21 -5.81
N ILE A 91 -32.18 -9.83 -6.78
CA ILE A 91 -32.29 -11.31 -6.87
C ILE A 91 -30.90 -11.92 -7.07
N SER A 92 -30.12 -11.40 -8.03
CA SER A 92 -28.76 -11.89 -8.32
C SER A 92 -27.84 -11.78 -7.09
N LEU A 93 -27.90 -10.68 -6.34
CA LEU A 93 -27.11 -10.51 -5.11
C LEU A 93 -27.55 -11.51 -4.01
N ASN A 94 -28.87 -11.70 -3.84
CA ASN A 94 -29.42 -12.66 -2.86
C ASN A 94 -29.05 -14.11 -3.22
N GLU A 95 -29.03 -14.49 -4.51
CA GLU A 95 -28.58 -15.81 -4.96
C GLU A 95 -27.10 -16.07 -4.63
N ASN A 96 -26.31 -15.01 -4.53
CA ASN A 96 -24.91 -15.06 -4.07
C ASN A 96 -24.79 -14.93 -2.53
N GLY A 97 -25.91 -14.97 -1.82
CA GLY A 97 -25.98 -14.89 -0.36
C GLY A 97 -25.71 -13.50 0.19
N ILE A 98 -25.78 -12.44 -0.64
CA ILE A 98 -25.59 -11.05 -0.20
C ILE A 98 -26.95 -10.44 0.16
N THR A 99 -27.09 -9.99 1.40
CA THR A 99 -28.23 -9.17 1.83
C THR A 99 -27.99 -7.71 1.48
N VAL A 100 -29.02 -7.03 0.97
CA VAL A 100 -28.95 -5.61 0.61
C VAL A 100 -29.86 -4.79 1.52
N LEU A 101 -29.30 -3.88 2.30
CA LEU A 101 -30.03 -2.83 3.02
C LEU A 101 -29.99 -1.54 2.21
N ARG A 102 -31.16 -0.94 1.98
CA ARG A 102 -31.29 0.30 1.23
C ARG A 102 -31.76 1.44 2.12
N PHE A 103 -31.18 2.60 1.89
CA PHE A 103 -31.52 3.85 2.55
C PHE A 103 -31.58 4.95 1.51
N THR A 104 -32.51 5.86 1.65
CA THR A 104 -32.57 7.05 0.79
C THR A 104 -31.55 8.09 1.24
N ASN A 105 -31.12 8.97 0.32
CA ASN A 105 -30.29 10.13 0.65
C ASN A 105 -30.92 10.94 1.83
N ALA A 106 -32.25 11.12 1.79
CA ALA A 106 -32.96 11.86 2.84
C ALA A 106 -32.89 11.19 4.23
N GLU A 107 -32.99 9.85 4.30
CA GLU A 107 -32.83 9.11 5.57
C GLU A 107 -31.42 9.29 6.14
N VAL A 108 -30.39 9.17 5.30
CA VAL A 108 -29.00 9.32 5.73
C VAL A 108 -28.71 10.75 6.19
N GLU A 109 -29.12 11.76 5.41
CA GLU A 109 -28.84 13.16 5.71
C GLU A 109 -29.65 13.69 6.91
N SER A 110 -30.88 13.22 7.11
CA SER A 110 -31.74 13.71 8.19
C SER A 110 -31.64 12.91 9.49
N ASN A 111 -31.33 11.61 9.44
CA ASN A 111 -31.32 10.75 10.61
C ASN A 111 -30.31 9.60 10.50
N LEU A 112 -29.03 9.93 10.41
CA LEU A 112 -27.93 8.95 10.35
C LEU A 112 -27.99 7.94 11.49
N LYS A 113 -28.40 8.37 12.69
CA LYS A 113 -28.50 7.49 13.86
C LYS A 113 -29.46 6.33 13.61
N MET A 114 -30.64 6.59 13.05
CA MET A 114 -31.61 5.56 12.71
C MET A 114 -31.09 4.59 11.65
N VAL A 115 -30.31 5.10 10.68
CA VAL A 115 -29.65 4.26 9.65
C VAL A 115 -28.66 3.30 10.30
N LEU A 116 -27.80 3.79 11.18
CA LEU A 116 -26.82 2.97 11.90
C LEU A 116 -27.50 1.96 12.82
N GLU A 117 -28.54 2.34 13.55
CA GLU A 117 -29.33 1.42 14.39
C GLU A 117 -29.99 0.29 13.58
N LYS A 118 -30.43 0.56 12.33
CA LYS A 118 -30.95 -0.49 11.43
C LYS A 118 -29.85 -1.46 11.00
N ILE A 119 -28.65 -0.96 10.70
CA ILE A 119 -27.49 -1.80 10.33
C ILE A 119 -27.07 -2.67 11.54
N GLU A 120 -26.95 -2.07 12.72
CA GLU A 120 -26.61 -2.78 13.96
C GLU A 120 -27.65 -3.85 14.32
N ARG A 121 -28.94 -3.52 14.21
CA ARG A 121 -30.02 -4.48 14.45
C ARG A 121 -29.93 -5.66 13.50
N TRP A 122 -29.76 -5.40 12.20
CA TRP A 122 -29.59 -6.46 11.20
C TRP A 122 -28.39 -7.35 11.56
N PHE A 123 -27.27 -6.75 11.99
CA PHE A 123 -26.09 -7.50 12.43
C PHE A 123 -26.42 -8.43 13.59
N HIS A 124 -27.05 -7.93 14.65
CA HIS A 124 -27.38 -8.74 15.83
C HIS A 124 -28.42 -9.84 15.55
N GLU A 125 -29.30 -9.63 14.58
CA GLU A 125 -30.29 -10.64 14.15
C GLU A 125 -29.66 -11.73 13.27
N ASN A 126 -28.55 -11.46 12.59
CA ASN A 126 -27.91 -12.37 11.64
C ASN A 126 -26.50 -12.81 12.06
N ASP A 127 -26.01 -12.38 13.22
CA ASP A 127 -24.77 -12.86 13.82
C ASP A 127 -25.01 -14.31 14.32
N LEU A 128 -24.83 -15.26 13.39
CA LEU A 128 -24.83 -16.68 13.72
C LEU A 128 -23.62 -16.93 14.60
N ALA A 129 -23.88 -17.25 15.86
CA ALA A 129 -22.95 -17.50 16.95
C ALA A 129 -21.86 -18.54 16.59
N GLU A 130 -20.83 -18.12 15.89
CA GLU A 130 -19.49 -18.69 15.83
C GLU A 130 -18.48 -17.55 15.60
N TYR A 131 -18.64 -16.46 16.32
CA TYR A 131 -17.58 -15.49 16.51
C TYR A 131 -16.80 -15.92 17.76
N GLU A 132 -15.74 -16.69 17.58
CA GLU A 132 -14.66 -16.62 18.55
C GLU A 132 -14.05 -15.22 18.39
N PRO A 133 -14.15 -14.33 19.40
CA PRO A 133 -13.38 -13.10 19.38
C PRO A 133 -11.91 -13.48 19.17
N TRP A 134 -11.16 -12.64 18.44
CA TRP A 134 -9.70 -12.74 18.43
C TRP A 134 -9.27 -13.01 19.86
N PRO A 135 -8.52 -14.10 20.12
CA PRO A 135 -8.16 -14.45 21.48
C PRO A 135 -7.49 -13.23 22.12
N GLU A 136 -8.03 -12.78 23.25
CA GLU A 136 -7.42 -11.75 24.11
C GLU A 136 -6.02 -12.16 24.61
N GLU A 137 -5.60 -13.39 24.34
CA GLU A 137 -4.30 -13.95 24.67
C GLU A 137 -3.09 -13.26 24.01
N ILE A 138 -3.31 -12.26 23.12
CA ILE A 138 -2.18 -11.47 22.61
C ILE A 138 -1.62 -10.51 23.67
N GLU A 139 -2.40 -10.11 24.69
CA GLU A 139 -1.87 -9.28 25.77
C GLU A 139 -0.91 -10.05 26.70
N SER A 140 -1.15 -11.34 26.95
CA SER A 140 -0.27 -12.16 27.79
C SER A 140 1.03 -12.60 27.08
N ASN A 141 1.02 -12.63 25.73
CA ASN A 141 2.20 -12.92 24.94
C ASN A 141 3.03 -11.67 24.58
N SER A 142 2.43 -10.47 24.66
CA SER A 142 3.18 -9.22 24.43
C SER A 142 4.29 -9.02 25.48
N ASP A 143 4.01 -9.41 26.73
CA ASP A 143 5.02 -9.31 27.81
C ASP A 143 6.12 -10.37 27.69
N LYS A 144 5.79 -11.56 27.18
CA LYS A 144 6.80 -12.60 26.90
C LYS A 144 7.58 -12.30 25.63
N MET A 145 6.92 -11.72 24.60
CA MET A 145 7.57 -11.32 23.36
C MET A 145 8.45 -10.08 23.56
N ASN A 146 8.01 -9.10 24.35
CA ASN A 146 8.83 -7.95 24.75
C ASN A 146 10.02 -8.34 25.64
N LYS A 147 9.87 -9.31 26.54
CA LYS A 147 11.02 -9.85 27.29
C LYS A 147 12.02 -10.57 26.39
N ASN A 148 11.55 -11.42 25.47
CA ASN A 148 12.41 -12.13 24.53
C ASN A 148 13.06 -11.19 23.51
N ILE A 149 12.40 -10.10 23.09
CA ILE A 149 12.99 -9.10 22.19
C ILE A 149 14.07 -8.31 22.93
N ASN A 150 13.83 -7.91 24.17
CA ASN A 150 14.82 -7.15 24.95
C ASN A 150 16.03 -8.00 25.35
N GLU A 151 15.84 -9.25 25.78
CA GLU A 151 16.94 -10.14 26.14
C GLU A 151 17.73 -10.67 24.92
N SER A 152 17.07 -10.84 23.75
CA SER A 152 17.75 -11.24 22.52
C SER A 152 18.41 -10.08 21.78
N ALA A 153 17.91 -8.85 21.93
CA ALA A 153 18.47 -7.66 21.28
C ALA A 153 19.82 -7.24 21.90
N GLU A 154 20.02 -7.45 23.18
CA GLU A 154 21.30 -7.12 23.83
C GLU A 154 22.44 -8.16 23.59
N SER A 155 22.08 -9.43 23.33
CA SER A 155 23.09 -10.49 23.20
C SER A 155 23.40 -10.98 21.80
N LYS A 156 22.52 -10.68 20.80
CA LYS A 156 22.62 -11.22 19.42
C LYS A 156 22.29 -10.21 18.31
N ALA A 157 22.41 -8.91 18.58
CA ALA A 157 22.30 -7.92 17.50
C ALA A 157 23.40 -8.18 16.46
N PRO A 158 23.05 -8.19 15.16
CA PRO A 158 24.04 -8.31 14.10
C PRO A 158 25.13 -7.23 14.23
N LEU A 159 26.35 -7.51 13.80
CA LEU A 159 27.49 -6.59 13.91
C LEU A 159 27.29 -5.21 13.31
N SER A 160 26.35 -5.05 12.35
CA SER A 160 25.92 -3.77 11.76
C SER A 160 25.14 -2.88 12.72
N LEU A 161 24.62 -3.43 13.84
CA LEU A 161 23.99 -2.68 14.93
C LEU A 161 24.97 -2.33 16.05
N ARG A 162 26.26 -2.65 15.90
CA ARG A 162 27.26 -2.18 16.86
C ARG A 162 27.41 -0.68 16.71
N ARG A 163 27.14 0.03 17.80
CA ARG A 163 27.32 1.47 17.96
C ARG A 163 28.72 1.87 17.49
N GLY A 164 28.76 2.73 16.44
CA GLY A 164 29.93 3.58 16.25
C GLY A 164 30.10 4.45 17.51
N VAL A 165 31.33 4.81 17.82
CA VAL A 165 31.67 5.69 18.95
C VAL A 165 31.01 7.05 18.67
N GLY A 166 29.76 7.23 19.15
CA GLY A 166 28.94 8.43 18.86
C GLY A 166 27.42 8.24 18.86
N GLY A 167 26.91 7.00 19.00
CA GLY A 167 25.50 6.78 19.38
C GLY A 167 24.45 6.80 18.27
N GLU A 168 24.75 7.13 17.00
CA GLU A 168 23.79 7.03 15.89
C GLU A 168 24.01 5.75 15.08
N VAL A 169 22.97 4.91 15.04
CA VAL A 169 22.90 3.79 14.09
C VAL A 169 22.64 4.38 12.71
N ASN A 170 23.66 4.41 11.85
CA ASN A 170 23.50 4.92 10.48
C ASN A 170 22.52 4.03 9.69
N ASN A 171 21.36 4.59 9.32
CA ASN A 171 20.39 3.97 8.45
C ASN A 171 21.02 3.76 7.05
N ARG A 172 20.79 2.60 6.41
CA ARG A 172 21.40 2.25 5.12
C ARG A 172 21.06 3.22 3.97
N LEU A 173 19.85 3.82 3.97
CA LEU A 173 19.54 4.89 3.02
C LEU A 173 20.44 6.11 3.19
N THR A 174 20.74 6.48 4.44
CA THR A 174 21.66 7.58 4.73
C THR A 174 23.08 7.26 4.23
N ILE A 175 23.55 6.04 4.43
CA ILE A 175 24.86 5.59 3.93
C ILE A 175 24.87 5.63 2.40
N LEU A 176 23.87 5.00 1.75
CA LEU A 176 23.76 4.95 0.30
C LEU A 176 23.86 6.36 -0.33
N PHE A 177 23.04 7.32 0.15
CA PHE A 177 23.03 8.67 -0.39
C PHE A 177 24.24 9.51 0.01
N SER A 178 25.04 9.10 1.02
CA SER A 178 26.33 9.71 1.29
C SER A 178 27.38 9.31 0.23
N GLU A 179 27.34 8.07 -0.22
CA GLU A 179 28.31 7.48 -1.15
C GLU A 179 27.91 7.65 -2.63
N LYS A 180 26.62 7.52 -2.96
CA LYS A 180 26.10 7.57 -4.31
C LYS A 180 25.14 8.75 -4.51
N LYS A 181 25.60 9.78 -5.26
CA LYS A 181 24.85 11.03 -5.45
C LYS A 181 23.94 11.03 -6.68
N SER A 182 24.15 10.12 -7.64
CA SER A 182 23.37 10.02 -8.87
C SER A 182 23.32 8.60 -9.39
N GLY A 183 22.38 8.33 -10.29
CA GLY A 183 22.20 6.99 -10.87
C GLY A 183 21.72 5.94 -9.88
N VAL A 184 21.04 6.34 -8.80
CA VAL A 184 20.45 5.41 -7.84
C VAL A 184 19.28 4.68 -8.50
N LEU A 185 19.36 3.34 -8.51
CA LEU A 185 18.32 2.47 -9.06
C LEU A 185 17.48 1.88 -7.93
N ASN A 186 16.23 2.31 -7.83
CA ASN A 186 15.23 1.76 -6.93
C ASN A 186 14.27 0.87 -7.73
N ILE A 187 14.07 -0.38 -7.29
CA ILE A 187 13.14 -1.32 -7.93
C ILE A 187 11.99 -1.64 -6.98
N TYR A 188 10.77 -1.36 -7.44
CA TYR A 188 9.56 -1.77 -6.75
C TYR A 188 9.21 -3.22 -7.12
N CYS A 189 8.85 -4.00 -6.10
CA CYS A 189 8.24 -5.33 -6.25
C CYS A 189 7.12 -5.51 -5.22
N THR A 190 6.15 -6.37 -5.52
CA THR A 190 5.03 -6.67 -4.61
C THR A 190 5.36 -7.90 -3.78
N ALA A 191 5.24 -7.82 -2.45
CA ALA A 191 5.40 -8.96 -1.57
C ALA A 191 4.36 -10.04 -1.87
N GLY A 192 4.78 -11.30 -1.99
CA GLY A 192 3.91 -12.42 -2.34
C GLY A 192 3.56 -12.53 -3.83
N PHE A 193 4.27 -11.82 -4.72
CA PHE A 193 4.12 -11.88 -6.17
C PHE A 193 5.44 -12.34 -6.83
N PRO A 194 5.41 -13.19 -7.88
CA PRO A 194 4.23 -13.82 -8.49
C PRO A 194 3.59 -14.93 -7.65
N GLN A 195 4.30 -15.52 -6.71
CA GLN A 195 3.82 -16.53 -5.78
C GLN A 195 4.08 -16.11 -4.33
N LEU A 196 3.34 -16.68 -3.37
CA LEU A 196 3.42 -16.32 -1.96
C LEU A 196 4.85 -16.29 -1.42
N ASN A 197 5.64 -17.29 -1.77
CA ASN A 197 7.00 -17.48 -1.27
C ASN A 197 8.09 -16.85 -2.15
N SER A 198 7.72 -16.12 -3.21
CA SER A 198 8.68 -15.50 -4.13
C SER A 198 9.36 -14.26 -3.58
N THR A 199 8.85 -13.67 -2.49
CA THR A 199 9.35 -12.40 -1.93
C THR A 199 10.86 -12.42 -1.69
N ILE A 200 11.35 -13.46 -1.02
CA ILE A 200 12.77 -13.56 -0.65
C ILE A 200 13.64 -13.76 -1.88
N GLU A 201 13.25 -14.66 -2.79
CA GLU A 201 13.98 -14.91 -4.03
C GLU A 201 14.07 -13.64 -4.91
N VAL A 202 12.98 -12.86 -4.99
CA VAL A 202 12.97 -11.58 -5.72
C VAL A 202 13.93 -10.57 -5.08
N ILE A 203 13.95 -10.45 -3.75
CA ILE A 203 14.85 -9.55 -3.03
C ILE A 203 16.32 -9.95 -3.26
N GLU A 204 16.65 -11.22 -3.12
CA GLU A 204 18.00 -11.74 -3.33
C GLU A 204 18.44 -11.55 -4.80
N ALA A 205 17.56 -11.83 -5.77
CA ALA A 205 17.84 -11.63 -7.18
C ALA A 205 18.11 -10.15 -7.51
N LEU A 206 17.33 -9.21 -6.95
CA LEU A 206 17.54 -7.78 -7.11
C LEU A 206 18.86 -7.31 -6.51
N GLN A 207 19.17 -7.74 -5.29
CA GLN A 207 20.42 -7.43 -4.62
C GLN A 207 21.63 -7.94 -5.42
N ASN A 208 21.60 -9.20 -5.85
CA ASN A 208 22.66 -9.84 -6.62
C ASN A 208 22.84 -9.24 -8.03
N SER A 209 21.80 -8.59 -8.56
CA SER A 209 21.84 -7.92 -9.87
C SER A 209 22.29 -6.46 -9.77
N GLY A 210 22.56 -5.96 -8.55
CA GLY A 210 23.13 -4.64 -8.33
C GLY A 210 22.08 -3.51 -8.30
N THR A 211 20.86 -3.78 -7.86
CA THR A 211 19.89 -2.76 -7.46
C THR A 211 20.41 -2.01 -6.24
N ASP A 212 20.14 -0.71 -6.12
CA ASP A 212 20.62 0.11 -5.00
C ASP A 212 19.59 0.17 -3.85
N ILE A 213 18.29 0.14 -4.16
CA ILE A 213 17.18 0.17 -3.20
C ILE A 213 16.11 -0.80 -3.66
N ILE A 214 15.52 -1.54 -2.73
CA ILE A 214 14.31 -2.33 -2.99
C ILE A 214 13.12 -1.64 -2.32
N GLU A 215 12.10 -1.34 -3.10
CA GLU A 215 10.81 -0.85 -2.66
C GLU A 215 9.82 -2.01 -2.67
N LEU A 216 9.50 -2.52 -1.48
CA LEU A 216 8.67 -3.70 -1.32
C LEU A 216 7.24 -3.30 -0.98
N GLY A 217 6.33 -3.54 -1.93
CA GLY A 217 4.91 -3.24 -1.80
C GLY A 217 4.21 -4.18 -0.82
N ILE A 218 3.54 -3.61 0.17
CA ILE A 218 2.60 -4.33 1.04
C ILE A 218 1.28 -4.46 0.27
N PRO A 219 0.82 -5.67 -0.08
CA PRO A 219 -0.40 -5.83 -0.84
C PRO A 219 -1.62 -5.21 -0.16
N TYR A 220 -2.41 -4.50 -0.95
CA TYR A 220 -3.63 -3.86 -0.50
C TYR A 220 -4.73 -3.96 -1.55
N SER A 221 -5.99 -4.12 -1.10
CA SER A 221 -7.15 -4.31 -1.99
C SER A 221 -7.55 -3.05 -2.75
N ASP A 222 -7.23 -1.86 -2.21
CA ASP A 222 -7.67 -0.56 -2.74
C ASP A 222 -6.48 0.40 -2.94
N PRO A 223 -5.48 0.03 -3.77
CA PRO A 223 -4.24 0.80 -3.93
C PRO A 223 -4.45 1.98 -4.89
N ILE A 224 -5.10 3.05 -4.42
CA ILE A 224 -5.56 4.19 -5.23
C ILE A 224 -4.44 5.01 -5.87
N ALA A 225 -3.23 4.97 -5.32
CA ALA A 225 -2.06 5.65 -5.86
C ALA A 225 -1.36 4.83 -6.96
N ASP A 226 -1.69 3.53 -7.10
CA ASP A 226 -0.99 2.61 -7.99
C ASP A 226 -1.65 2.52 -9.38
N GLY A 227 -0.82 2.28 -10.39
CA GLY A 227 -1.29 1.96 -11.74
C GLY A 227 -1.81 0.51 -11.87
N PRO A 228 -2.51 0.18 -12.99
CA PRO A 228 -3.20 -1.10 -13.16
C PRO A 228 -2.30 -2.34 -12.96
N VAL A 229 -1.05 -2.27 -13.38
CA VAL A 229 -0.08 -3.39 -13.28
C VAL A 229 0.25 -3.70 -11.82
N ILE A 230 0.52 -2.66 -11.01
CA ILE A 230 0.82 -2.82 -9.58
C ILE A 230 -0.44 -3.26 -8.85
N GLN A 231 -1.61 -2.72 -9.20
CA GLN A 231 -2.89 -3.15 -8.62
C GLN A 231 -3.15 -4.63 -8.86
N GLN A 232 -2.89 -5.12 -10.09
CA GLN A 232 -3.05 -6.54 -10.42
C GLN A 232 -2.08 -7.41 -9.61
N SER A 233 -0.81 -7.00 -9.45
CA SER A 233 0.13 -7.74 -8.61
C SER A 233 -0.26 -7.73 -7.13
N ASN A 234 -0.83 -6.63 -6.61
CA ASN A 234 -1.39 -6.57 -5.27
C ASN A 234 -2.54 -7.56 -5.09
N MET A 235 -3.46 -7.61 -6.06
CA MET A 235 -4.59 -8.55 -6.02
C MET A 235 -4.10 -9.99 -6.01
N GLN A 236 -3.19 -10.35 -6.92
CA GLN A 236 -2.62 -11.69 -6.98
C GLN A 236 -1.89 -12.06 -5.69
N ALA A 237 -1.13 -11.14 -5.10
CA ALA A 237 -0.44 -11.38 -3.84
C ALA A 237 -1.42 -11.62 -2.66
N LEU A 238 -2.56 -10.89 -2.64
CA LEU A 238 -3.63 -11.13 -1.66
C LEU A 238 -4.32 -12.48 -1.89
N GLU A 239 -4.56 -12.86 -3.15
CA GLU A 239 -5.09 -14.18 -3.53
C GLU A 239 -4.12 -15.29 -3.14
N ASN A 240 -2.82 -15.07 -3.27
CA ASN A 240 -1.78 -15.98 -2.78
C ASN A 240 -1.75 -16.08 -1.24
N GLY A 241 -2.48 -15.21 -0.51
CA GLY A 241 -2.60 -15.23 0.94
C GLY A 241 -1.59 -14.34 1.69
N MET A 242 -0.91 -13.40 1.01
CA MET A 242 0.06 -12.50 1.65
C MET A 242 -0.63 -11.58 2.66
N THR A 243 0.00 -11.44 3.83
CA THR A 243 -0.40 -10.53 4.92
C THR A 243 0.81 -9.77 5.44
N ILE A 244 0.59 -8.65 6.16
CA ILE A 244 1.68 -7.89 6.81
C ILE A 244 2.48 -8.79 7.78
N LYS A 245 1.78 -9.64 8.54
CA LYS A 245 2.45 -10.56 9.46
C LYS A 245 3.37 -11.52 8.71
N MET A 246 2.87 -12.16 7.66
CA MET A 246 3.65 -13.10 6.85
C MET A 246 4.83 -12.42 6.14
N LEU A 247 4.65 -11.17 5.68
CA LEU A 247 5.74 -10.37 5.14
C LEU A 247 6.86 -10.18 6.16
N PHE A 248 6.53 -9.80 7.40
CA PHE A 248 7.54 -9.66 8.44
C PHE A 248 8.20 -11.00 8.82
N ASP A 249 7.45 -12.09 8.85
CA ASP A 249 8.00 -13.43 9.08
C ASP A 249 9.01 -13.79 7.97
N GLN A 250 8.69 -13.56 6.69
CA GLN A 250 9.62 -13.79 5.57
C GLN A 250 10.87 -12.89 5.66
N LEU A 251 10.73 -11.60 5.93
CA LEU A 251 11.86 -10.67 6.05
C LEU A 251 12.78 -10.98 7.23
N HIS A 252 12.23 -11.50 8.33
CA HIS A 252 13.03 -11.91 9.48
C HIS A 252 14.01 -13.03 9.12
N ASP A 253 13.62 -13.97 8.29
CA ASP A 253 14.47 -15.07 7.85
C ASP A 253 15.51 -14.61 6.83
N LEU A 254 15.16 -13.66 5.96
CA LEU A 254 16.08 -13.05 4.99
C LEU A 254 17.32 -12.48 5.68
N ARG A 255 17.14 -11.72 6.76
CA ARG A 255 18.24 -11.05 7.46
C ARG A 255 19.16 -12.00 8.25
N LYS A 256 18.76 -13.25 8.39
CA LYS A 256 19.57 -14.32 9.00
C LYS A 256 20.34 -15.15 7.96
N SER A 257 19.98 -15.05 6.68
CA SER A 257 20.59 -15.88 5.63
C SER A 257 22.03 -15.44 5.35
N PRO A 258 22.99 -16.38 5.30
CA PRO A 258 24.37 -16.08 4.91
C PRO A 258 24.51 -15.62 3.45
N SER A 259 23.52 -15.90 2.61
CA SER A 259 23.52 -15.54 1.18
C SER A 259 23.30 -14.03 0.94
N THR A 260 22.87 -13.27 1.94
CA THR A 260 22.62 -11.82 1.81
C THR A 260 23.86 -10.95 2.06
N GLY A 261 25.09 -11.52 1.99
CA GLY A 261 26.30 -10.80 2.37
C GLY A 261 26.34 -10.53 3.88
N GLY A 262 27.49 -10.39 4.49
CA GLY A 262 27.55 -9.98 5.89
C GLY A 262 26.80 -8.66 6.10
N VAL A 263 26.30 -8.43 7.29
CA VAL A 263 25.39 -7.34 7.70
C VAL A 263 25.80 -5.91 7.23
N GLY A 264 26.95 -5.72 6.61
CA GLY A 264 27.44 -4.48 6.02
C GLY A 264 27.13 -4.29 4.54
N GLU A 265 26.69 -5.32 3.81
CA GLU A 265 26.50 -5.27 2.35
C GLU A 265 25.03 -5.34 1.90
N ALA A 266 24.09 -5.53 2.82
CA ALA A 266 22.68 -5.60 2.48
C ALA A 266 22.13 -4.24 2.03
N ILE A 267 21.48 -4.22 0.85
CA ILE A 267 20.88 -2.99 0.31
C ILE A 267 19.68 -2.52 1.15
N PRO A 268 19.36 -1.21 1.13
CA PRO A 268 18.17 -0.68 1.79
C PRO A 268 16.88 -1.31 1.27
N ILE A 269 15.97 -1.62 2.19
CA ILE A 269 14.59 -2.05 1.89
C ILE A 269 13.63 -1.01 2.44
N ILE A 270 12.73 -0.55 1.57
CA ILE A 270 11.65 0.37 1.90
C ILE A 270 10.33 -0.39 1.76
N LEU A 271 9.44 -0.26 2.73
CA LEU A 271 8.06 -0.75 2.56
C LEU A 271 7.17 0.34 2.00
N MET A 272 6.46 0.04 0.93
CA MET A 272 5.39 0.89 0.39
C MET A 272 4.04 0.24 0.65
N GLY A 273 3.10 0.99 1.24
CA GLY A 273 1.78 0.48 1.56
C GLY A 273 0.76 1.60 1.73
N TYR A 274 -0.30 1.30 2.46
CA TYR A 274 -1.41 2.23 2.72
C TYR A 274 -1.73 2.26 4.21
N MET A 275 -2.24 3.41 4.69
CA MET A 275 -2.48 3.61 6.12
C MET A 275 -3.47 2.62 6.71
N ASN A 276 -4.53 2.24 5.97
CA ASN A 276 -5.55 1.36 6.53
C ASN A 276 -4.99 -0.01 7.01
N PRO A 277 -4.22 -0.79 6.22
CA PRO A 277 -3.58 -2.00 6.73
C PRO A 277 -2.61 -1.75 7.89
N VAL A 278 -1.85 -0.64 7.85
CA VAL A 278 -0.89 -0.27 8.90
C VAL A 278 -1.62 0.06 10.21
N LEU A 279 -2.72 0.81 10.15
CA LEU A 279 -3.53 1.12 11.34
C LEU A 279 -4.20 -0.13 11.92
N GLN A 280 -4.65 -1.06 11.09
CA GLN A 280 -5.20 -2.35 11.55
C GLN A 280 -4.14 -3.23 12.24
N PHE A 281 -2.90 -3.19 11.77
CA PHE A 281 -1.77 -3.86 12.43
C PHE A 281 -1.37 -3.15 13.74
N GLY A 282 -1.63 -1.85 13.83
CA GLY A 282 -1.19 -0.94 14.88
C GLY A 282 0.12 -0.26 14.49
N ILE A 283 0.09 1.07 14.32
CA ILE A 283 1.23 1.86 13.78
C ILE A 283 2.51 1.70 14.60
N GLU A 284 2.43 1.71 15.92
CA GLU A 284 3.60 1.52 16.79
C GLU A 284 4.20 0.11 16.62
N ARG A 285 3.35 -0.91 16.62
CA ARG A 285 3.76 -2.31 16.38
C ARG A 285 4.35 -2.50 15.00
N PHE A 286 3.74 -1.85 13.98
CA PHE A 286 4.21 -1.90 12.60
C PHE A 286 5.62 -1.32 12.48
N CYS A 287 5.86 -0.12 13.02
CA CYS A 287 7.18 0.51 13.00
C CYS A 287 8.23 -0.33 13.74
N ALA A 288 7.87 -0.86 14.91
CA ALA A 288 8.78 -1.73 15.68
C ALA A 288 9.10 -3.05 14.92
N ALA A 289 8.10 -3.71 14.34
CA ALA A 289 8.28 -4.92 13.56
C ALA A 289 9.10 -4.67 12.28
N ALA A 290 8.82 -3.58 11.56
CA ALA A 290 9.57 -3.19 10.36
C ALA A 290 11.06 -2.96 10.68
N ALA A 291 11.36 -2.23 11.75
CA ALA A 291 12.73 -2.02 12.21
C ALA A 291 13.41 -3.32 12.64
N ALA A 292 12.70 -4.19 13.36
CA ALA A 292 13.24 -5.48 13.85
C ALA A 292 13.66 -6.41 12.71
N VAL A 293 12.93 -6.38 11.56
CA VAL A 293 13.30 -7.16 10.37
C VAL A 293 14.26 -6.40 9.44
N GLY A 294 14.75 -5.23 9.85
CA GLY A 294 15.77 -4.48 9.12
C GLY A 294 15.24 -3.71 7.91
N VAL A 295 14.01 -3.20 7.95
CA VAL A 295 13.49 -2.21 7.03
C VAL A 295 14.13 -0.84 7.32
N ASP A 296 14.42 -0.06 6.28
CA ASP A 296 15.09 1.24 6.37
C ASP A 296 14.15 2.43 6.26
N GLY A 297 13.05 2.26 5.54
CA GLY A 297 12.12 3.35 5.30
C GLY A 297 10.71 2.88 4.96
N ILE A 298 9.78 3.83 5.00
CA ILE A 298 8.36 3.60 4.77
C ILE A 298 7.81 4.67 3.83
N ILE A 299 6.97 4.26 2.89
CA ILE A 299 6.16 5.09 2.00
C ILE A 299 4.69 4.79 2.25
N LEU A 300 3.91 5.80 2.63
CA LEU A 300 2.45 5.72 2.79
C LEU A 300 1.83 6.88 2.01
N PRO A 301 1.45 6.68 0.73
CA PRO A 301 0.98 7.76 -0.15
C PRO A 301 -0.29 8.46 0.32
N ASP A 302 -1.10 7.77 1.11
CA ASP A 302 -2.36 8.23 1.68
C ASP A 302 -2.24 8.84 3.09
N LEU A 303 -1.02 8.97 3.63
CA LEU A 303 -0.78 9.63 4.92
C LEU A 303 -0.55 11.14 4.71
N PRO A 304 -1.47 12.01 5.17
CA PRO A 304 -1.29 13.45 5.10
C PRO A 304 -0.11 13.93 5.97
N MET A 305 0.60 14.94 5.47
CA MET A 305 1.77 15.51 6.16
C MET A 305 1.44 15.97 7.58
N TYR A 306 0.31 16.66 7.78
CA TYR A 306 -0.11 17.15 9.07
C TYR A 306 -0.32 16.01 10.09
N GLU A 307 -0.97 14.93 9.68
CA GLU A 307 -1.18 13.75 10.52
C GLU A 307 0.15 13.04 10.83
N PHE A 308 1.03 12.95 9.85
CA PHE A 308 2.38 12.43 10.08
C PHE A 308 3.09 13.23 11.17
N GLU A 309 3.20 14.56 11.03
CA GLU A 309 3.94 15.42 11.96
C GLU A 309 3.34 15.41 13.37
N THR A 310 2.00 15.43 13.50
CA THR A 310 1.33 15.59 14.78
C THR A 310 1.07 14.30 15.53
N GLN A 311 0.93 13.17 14.83
CA GLN A 311 0.50 11.91 15.44
C GLN A 311 1.53 10.78 15.31
N TYR A 312 2.18 10.64 14.13
CA TYR A 312 2.87 9.41 13.80
C TYR A 312 4.39 9.52 13.74
N GLN A 313 4.97 10.69 13.49
CA GLN A 313 6.42 10.89 13.31
C GLN A 313 7.27 10.26 14.41
N GLN A 314 6.80 10.34 15.66
CA GLN A 314 7.49 9.79 16.83
C GLN A 314 7.79 8.28 16.70
N TYR A 315 6.89 7.50 16.09
CA TYR A 315 7.06 6.05 15.93
C TYR A 315 8.14 5.72 14.90
N PHE A 316 8.24 6.50 13.83
CA PHE A 316 9.28 6.35 12.81
C PHE A 316 10.66 6.75 13.36
N VAL A 317 10.74 7.89 14.03
CA VAL A 317 11.99 8.37 14.65
C VAL A 317 12.49 7.40 15.71
N LYS A 318 11.61 6.92 16.62
CA LYS A 318 11.94 5.95 17.67
C LYS A 318 12.58 4.67 17.11
N ASN A 319 12.14 4.25 15.93
CA ASN A 319 12.57 3.02 15.27
C ASN A 319 13.62 3.25 14.17
N ASN A 320 14.17 4.45 14.03
CA ASN A 320 15.15 4.83 12.99
C ASN A 320 14.67 4.52 11.56
N LEU A 321 13.37 4.57 11.32
CA LEU A 321 12.74 4.39 10.00
C LEU A 321 12.67 5.74 9.29
N LYS A 322 13.13 5.78 8.05
CA LYS A 322 12.99 6.96 7.19
C LYS A 322 11.56 7.02 6.65
N PHE A 323 10.97 8.22 6.61
CA PHE A 323 9.66 8.42 5.99
C PHE A 323 9.79 9.22 4.71
N ILE A 324 9.30 8.67 3.61
CA ILE A 324 9.46 9.19 2.26
C ILE A 324 8.12 9.75 1.80
N PHE A 325 8.07 11.03 1.50
CA PHE A 325 6.90 11.69 0.93
C PHE A 325 6.95 11.74 -0.60
N LEU A 326 5.76 11.76 -1.19
CA LEU A 326 5.55 11.90 -2.63
C LEU A 326 5.28 13.36 -2.98
N ILE A 327 5.82 13.76 -4.13
CA ILE A 327 5.48 15.03 -4.80
C ILE A 327 5.07 14.76 -6.24
N THR A 328 4.22 15.63 -6.78
CA THR A 328 3.74 15.57 -8.16
C THR A 328 4.06 16.88 -8.89
N PRO A 329 3.95 16.96 -10.23
CA PRO A 329 4.12 18.21 -10.96
C PRO A 329 3.23 19.36 -10.49
N GLU A 330 2.06 19.05 -9.93
CA GLU A 330 1.10 20.02 -9.37
C GLU A 330 1.44 20.49 -7.95
N THR A 331 2.40 19.83 -7.29
CA THR A 331 2.80 20.21 -5.92
C THR A 331 3.48 21.58 -5.96
N SER A 332 2.97 22.54 -5.17
CA SER A 332 3.54 23.88 -5.10
C SER A 332 4.97 23.85 -4.53
N GLU A 333 5.80 24.83 -4.91
CA GLU A 333 7.18 24.92 -4.40
C GLU A 333 7.24 25.07 -2.87
N GLU A 334 6.32 25.84 -2.32
CA GLU A 334 6.20 25.98 -0.87
C GLU A 334 5.95 24.62 -0.21
N ARG A 335 5.03 23.84 -0.77
CA ARG A 335 4.71 22.48 -0.28
C ARG A 335 5.89 21.52 -0.44
N ILE A 336 6.62 21.60 -1.58
CA ILE A 336 7.84 20.81 -1.78
C ILE A 336 8.88 21.12 -0.70
N ARG A 337 9.10 22.41 -0.38
CA ARG A 337 10.04 22.81 0.68
C ARG A 337 9.61 22.39 2.09
N GLN A 338 8.30 22.35 2.36
CA GLN A 338 7.77 21.80 3.61
C GLN A 338 8.04 20.29 3.68
N ILE A 339 7.75 19.56 2.60
CA ILE A 339 8.03 18.13 2.48
C ILE A 339 9.52 17.86 2.64
N ASP A 340 10.40 18.64 2.02
CA ASP A 340 11.86 18.49 2.13
C ASP A 340 12.36 18.62 3.58
N LYS A 341 11.70 19.43 4.41
CA LYS A 341 12.08 19.58 5.83
C LYS A 341 11.72 18.37 6.68
N ILE A 342 10.62 17.69 6.36
CA ILE A 342 10.10 16.59 7.18
C ILE A 342 10.37 15.21 6.60
N SER A 343 10.62 15.14 5.28
CA SER A 343 11.06 13.91 4.61
C SER A 343 12.41 13.47 5.13
N SER A 344 12.63 12.17 5.14
CA SER A 344 13.95 11.62 5.45
C SER A 344 14.25 10.45 4.53
N GLY A 345 15.52 10.32 4.13
CA GLY A 345 15.93 9.34 3.12
C GLY A 345 15.96 9.93 1.72
N PHE A 346 14.81 10.14 1.08
CA PHE A 346 14.66 10.83 -0.21
C PHE A 346 13.24 11.38 -0.40
N ILE A 347 13.02 12.13 -1.47
CA ILE A 347 11.70 12.58 -1.92
C ILE A 347 11.33 11.78 -3.17
N TYR A 348 10.14 11.18 -3.19
CA TYR A 348 9.61 10.45 -4.33
C TYR A 348 8.90 11.43 -5.28
N ALA A 349 9.51 11.74 -6.41
CA ALA A 349 8.90 12.59 -7.44
C ALA A 349 8.13 11.74 -8.46
N VAL A 350 6.82 11.90 -8.49
CA VAL A 350 5.96 11.26 -9.50
C VAL A 350 6.07 12.03 -10.80
N SER A 351 6.38 11.37 -11.92
CA SER A 351 6.65 12.04 -13.20
C SER A 351 5.39 12.52 -13.94
N SER A 352 4.21 12.04 -13.56
CA SER A 352 2.93 12.51 -14.12
C SER A 352 1.82 12.47 -13.07
N SER A 353 0.89 13.42 -13.16
CA SER A 353 -0.28 13.52 -12.28
C SER A 353 -1.39 12.54 -12.60
N SER A 354 -1.33 11.85 -13.73
CA SER A 354 -2.40 10.93 -14.16
C SER A 354 -1.94 9.47 -14.14
N THR A 355 -2.67 8.68 -13.39
CA THR A 355 -2.67 7.21 -13.48
C THR A 355 -3.26 6.71 -14.81
N THR A 356 -3.81 7.60 -15.66
CA THR A 356 -4.47 7.28 -16.92
C THR A 356 -3.57 7.67 -18.09
N GLY A 357 -3.24 6.67 -18.92
CA GLY A 357 -2.36 6.67 -20.08
C GLY A 357 -2.69 7.64 -21.23
N ASN A 358 -2.84 8.91 -20.96
CA ASN A 358 -2.83 9.93 -21.99
C ASN A 358 -1.38 10.42 -22.19
N ALA A 359 -0.77 9.93 -23.26
CA ALA A 359 0.50 10.40 -23.80
C ALA A 359 0.35 11.87 -24.28
N LYS A 360 0.29 12.81 -23.36
CA LYS A 360 0.45 14.23 -23.66
C LYS A 360 1.66 14.78 -22.91
N THR A 361 2.68 15.02 -23.70
CA THR A 361 3.76 16.01 -23.56
C THR A 361 5.00 15.56 -22.78
N ILE A 362 5.92 14.92 -23.50
CA ILE A 362 7.33 14.73 -23.08
C ILE A 362 8.00 16.09 -22.72
N GLY A 363 7.56 17.21 -23.29
CA GLY A 363 8.12 18.54 -22.99
C GLY A 363 7.89 19.04 -21.55
N ASN A 364 6.78 18.65 -20.89
CA ASN A 364 6.50 19.11 -19.53
C ASN A 364 7.28 18.36 -18.45
N GLN A 365 7.80 17.16 -18.72
CA GLN A 365 8.55 16.36 -17.73
C GLN A 365 9.96 16.92 -17.53
N ASP A 366 10.65 17.29 -18.59
CA ASP A 366 11.99 17.89 -18.51
C ASP A 366 11.97 19.19 -17.70
N ASP A 367 10.95 20.03 -17.88
CA ASP A 367 10.82 21.30 -17.16
C ASP A 367 10.52 21.07 -15.67
N TYR A 368 9.72 20.06 -15.33
CA TYR A 368 9.49 19.65 -13.95
C TYR A 368 10.79 19.17 -13.27
N PHE A 369 11.56 18.33 -13.93
CA PHE A 369 12.82 17.83 -13.37
C PHE A 369 13.89 18.93 -13.26
N LYS A 370 13.98 19.84 -14.23
CA LYS A 370 14.84 21.03 -14.14
C LYS A 370 14.44 21.93 -12.97
N LYS A 371 13.12 22.10 -12.75
CA LYS A 371 12.59 22.85 -11.61
C LYS A 371 13.05 22.22 -10.30
N LEU A 372 12.89 20.92 -10.12
CA LEU A 372 13.32 20.20 -8.92
C LEU A 372 14.83 20.33 -8.70
N ALA A 373 15.64 20.16 -9.76
CA ALA A 373 17.09 20.34 -9.68
C ALA A 373 17.48 21.76 -9.24
N GLY A 374 16.76 22.78 -9.71
CA GLY A 374 16.99 24.19 -9.34
C GLY A 374 16.58 24.55 -7.91
N MET A 375 15.79 23.73 -7.24
CA MET A 375 15.29 24.01 -5.88
C MET A 375 16.34 23.79 -4.78
N ASN A 376 17.45 23.10 -5.04
CA ASN A 376 18.48 22.76 -4.07
C ASN A 376 17.90 22.14 -2.78
N LEU A 377 17.15 21.06 -2.94
CA LEU A 377 16.51 20.34 -1.83
C LEU A 377 17.58 19.64 -0.96
N ASN A 378 17.30 19.50 0.34
CA ASN A 378 18.18 18.82 1.29
C ASN A 378 18.18 17.30 1.09
N ASN A 379 17.01 16.75 0.75
CA ASN A 379 16.86 15.33 0.48
C ASN A 379 17.13 15.01 -0.98
N PRO A 380 17.75 13.87 -1.30
CA PRO A 380 17.81 13.35 -2.66
C PRO A 380 16.43 13.20 -3.27
N VAL A 381 16.32 13.31 -4.59
CA VAL A 381 15.07 13.12 -5.33
C VAL A 381 15.19 11.90 -6.22
N LEU A 382 14.28 10.94 -6.08
CA LEU A 382 14.12 9.82 -7.02
C LEU A 382 12.83 9.97 -7.80
N VAL A 383 12.88 9.71 -9.12
CA VAL A 383 11.74 9.84 -10.02
C VAL A 383 11.09 8.50 -10.26
N GLY A 384 9.78 8.39 -10.02
CA GLY A 384 8.97 7.23 -10.34
C GLY A 384 7.98 7.48 -11.47
N PHE A 385 7.42 6.41 -12.00
CA PHE A 385 6.49 6.33 -13.13
C PHE A 385 7.10 6.58 -14.51
N GLY A 386 6.76 5.67 -15.45
CA GLY A 386 7.17 5.78 -16.85
C GLY A 386 8.59 5.31 -17.15
N ILE A 387 9.40 4.96 -16.14
CA ILE A 387 10.76 4.44 -16.31
C ILE A 387 10.69 2.94 -16.65
N LYS A 388 11.29 2.53 -17.76
CA LYS A 388 11.16 1.15 -18.26
C LYS A 388 12.43 0.60 -18.93
N ASP A 389 13.37 1.45 -19.30
CA ASP A 389 14.58 1.14 -20.04
C ASP A 389 15.71 2.10 -19.70
N LYS A 390 16.90 1.84 -20.24
CA LYS A 390 18.09 2.67 -20.04
C LYS A 390 17.86 4.13 -20.41
N ASN A 391 17.23 4.40 -21.53
CA ASN A 391 17.04 5.77 -22.02
C ASN A 391 16.17 6.58 -21.05
N THR A 392 15.09 6.01 -20.55
CA THR A 392 14.21 6.67 -19.58
C THR A 392 14.86 6.78 -18.20
N PHE A 393 15.71 5.82 -17.81
CA PHE A 393 16.49 5.87 -16.59
C PHE A 393 17.56 6.99 -16.66
N ASP A 394 18.34 7.03 -17.73
CA ASP A 394 19.37 8.06 -17.92
C ASP A 394 18.76 9.47 -18.00
N ALA A 395 17.62 9.62 -18.65
CA ALA A 395 16.91 10.89 -18.74
C ALA A 395 16.45 11.39 -17.34
N ALA A 396 15.93 10.50 -16.49
CA ALA A 396 15.56 10.83 -15.12
C ALA A 396 16.79 11.21 -14.28
N CYS A 397 17.88 10.42 -14.37
CA CYS A 397 19.12 10.65 -13.62
C CYS A 397 19.87 11.92 -14.03
N LYS A 398 19.54 12.51 -15.17
CA LYS A 398 20.15 13.77 -15.65
C LYS A 398 19.87 14.95 -14.71
N TYR A 399 18.72 14.96 -14.07
CA TYR A 399 18.25 16.09 -13.24
C TYR A 399 17.97 15.69 -11.78
N THR A 400 17.98 14.40 -11.48
CA THR A 400 17.66 13.87 -10.15
C THR A 400 18.70 12.85 -9.69
N ASN A 401 18.59 12.39 -8.45
CA ASN A 401 19.57 11.46 -7.89
C ASN A 401 19.40 10.02 -8.39
N GLY A 402 18.24 9.68 -8.99
CA GLY A 402 17.99 8.35 -9.49
C GLY A 402 16.54 8.14 -9.93
N ALA A 403 16.19 6.90 -10.20
CA ALA A 403 14.86 6.54 -10.66
C ALA A 403 14.30 5.29 -9.99
N ILE A 404 12.97 5.21 -9.98
CA ILE A 404 12.17 4.13 -9.40
C ILE A 404 11.44 3.41 -10.54
N ILE A 405 11.62 2.10 -10.61
CA ILE A 405 10.99 1.26 -11.64
C ILE A 405 10.08 0.23 -10.95
N GLY A 406 8.79 0.31 -11.22
CA GLY A 406 7.80 -0.63 -10.69
C GLY A 406 7.14 -1.47 -11.78
N SER A 407 6.18 -0.89 -12.50
CA SER A 407 5.32 -1.61 -13.44
C SER A 407 6.07 -2.43 -14.50
N ALA A 408 7.24 -1.94 -14.96
CA ALA A 408 8.04 -2.67 -15.94
C ALA A 408 8.66 -3.94 -15.35
N TYR A 409 9.09 -3.90 -14.08
CA TYR A 409 9.65 -5.05 -13.40
C TYR A 409 8.55 -6.05 -13.00
N ILE A 410 7.41 -5.58 -12.49
CA ILE A 410 6.24 -6.44 -12.20
C ILE A 410 5.80 -7.20 -13.46
N LYS A 411 5.76 -6.54 -14.63
CA LYS A 411 5.46 -7.21 -15.91
C LYS A 411 6.50 -8.28 -16.26
N ALA A 412 7.78 -8.02 -16.01
CA ALA A 412 8.83 -9.00 -16.27
C ALA A 412 8.70 -10.24 -15.36
N LEU A 413 8.22 -10.06 -14.13
CA LEU A 413 8.00 -11.17 -13.19
C LEU A 413 6.72 -11.97 -13.44
N HIS A 414 5.74 -11.41 -14.15
CA HIS A 414 4.39 -11.98 -14.24
C HIS A 414 4.39 -13.44 -14.77
N ASP A 415 5.11 -13.69 -15.84
CA ASP A 415 5.13 -14.99 -16.51
C ASP A 415 6.49 -15.72 -16.37
N THR A 416 7.31 -15.31 -15.39
CA THR A 416 8.64 -15.91 -15.22
C THR A 416 8.58 -17.28 -14.59
N THR A 417 9.43 -18.19 -15.11
CA THR A 417 9.75 -19.47 -14.49
C THR A 417 11.10 -19.47 -13.77
N ASP A 418 11.89 -18.37 -13.93
CA ASP A 418 13.23 -18.22 -13.35
C ASP A 418 13.41 -16.74 -12.94
N ILE A 419 13.13 -16.45 -11.69
CA ILE A 419 13.20 -15.09 -11.10
C ILE A 419 14.62 -14.53 -11.20
N ASN A 420 15.63 -15.34 -10.92
CA ASN A 420 17.03 -14.89 -10.90
C ASN A 420 17.49 -14.44 -12.29
N ARG A 421 17.23 -15.25 -13.31
CA ARG A 421 17.57 -14.93 -14.69
C ARG A 421 16.79 -13.71 -15.18
N THR A 422 15.48 -13.68 -14.96
CA THR A 422 14.62 -12.58 -15.38
C THR A 422 15.05 -11.26 -14.76
N THR A 423 15.37 -11.26 -13.46
CA THR A 423 15.83 -10.08 -12.75
C THR A 423 17.18 -9.59 -13.27
N LYS A 424 18.13 -10.50 -13.47
CA LYS A 424 19.46 -10.16 -14.01
C LYS A 424 19.35 -9.54 -15.39
N ASP A 425 18.57 -10.16 -16.29
CA ASP A 425 18.36 -9.67 -17.65
C ASP A 425 17.63 -8.31 -17.66
N PHE A 426 16.69 -8.11 -16.73
CA PHE A 426 15.99 -6.84 -16.56
C PHE A 426 16.93 -5.73 -16.12
N ILE A 427 17.72 -5.95 -15.06
CA ILE A 427 18.65 -4.95 -14.54
C ILE A 427 19.74 -4.61 -15.56
N ASN A 428 20.26 -5.60 -16.27
CA ASN A 428 21.23 -5.36 -17.35
C ASN A 428 20.67 -4.46 -18.44
N ARG A 429 19.39 -4.58 -18.81
CA ARG A 429 18.76 -3.67 -19.80
C ARG A 429 18.61 -2.24 -19.29
N ILE A 430 18.51 -2.04 -17.99
CA ILE A 430 18.39 -0.69 -17.39
C ILE A 430 19.79 -0.04 -17.28
N LYS A 431 20.80 -0.82 -16.92
CA LYS A 431 22.17 -0.28 -16.70
C LYS A 431 22.98 -0.20 -17.99
N GLY A 432 22.74 -1.08 -18.95
CA GLY A 432 23.44 -1.14 -20.25
C GLY A 432 24.60 -2.09 -20.22
#